data_427d76880270e426f5297f9157cb93c0
#
_entry.id   427d76880270e426f5297f9157cb93c0
#
_cell.length_a   1.000
_cell.length_b   1.000
_cell.length_c   1.000
_cell.angle_alpha   90.00
_cell.angle_beta   90.00
_cell.angle_gamma   90.00
#
_symmetry.space_group_name_H-M   'P 1'
#
loop_
_entity.id
_entity.type
_entity.pdbx_description
1 polymer ?
#
loop_
_entity_poly.entity_id
_entity_poly.type
_entity_poly.pdbx_seq_one_letter_code
_entity_poly.pdbx_strand_id
1 'polypeptide(L)'
;RSSAASDVYKRQDIHCGGLDLQFPHHENEAAQATAAGDGFARYWMHNGWVTMSGEKMSKSLGNVLSIPNVLKLVRPVELRYYLGSAHYRSMLEYSEAALGEAAAGYRRIEKFLVRAIEYVTGETAVDPQALPVGEVPAQFAEKMDDDLAVPQSLAVIHDVVREGNKLLDAKPTDEAKQQVKEIAGQVRAMAAVLGVDPLSETWLESTKAAAGGSDVAMGALDVLVKAELERRAEARAAKDWATADEVRDRLAEAGIEVTDTADGAKWSLKG
;
A
#
# COMPACT_ATOMS: atom_id res chain seq x y z
N ARG A 1 -13.04 0.59 -40.67
CA ARG A 1 -11.61 0.34 -40.98
C ARG A 1 -10.89 -0.21 -39.74
N SER A 2 -11.14 -1.47 -39.43
CA SER A 2 -10.42 -2.17 -38.32
C SER A 2 -9.20 -2.95 -38.80
N SER A 3 -8.84 -2.86 -40.09
CA SER A 3 -7.76 -3.64 -40.69
C SER A 3 -6.35 -3.26 -40.24
N ALA A 4 -6.16 -2.04 -39.70
CA ALA A 4 -4.83 -1.60 -39.27
C ALA A 4 -4.41 -2.19 -37.90
N ALA A 5 -5.34 -2.51 -37.02
CA ALA A 5 -5.01 -3.10 -35.72
C ALA A 5 -4.64 -4.59 -35.83
N SER A 6 -5.32 -5.34 -36.73
CA SER A 6 -5.00 -6.76 -36.94
C SER A 6 -3.67 -6.98 -37.66
N ASP A 7 -3.21 -6.00 -38.46
CA ASP A 7 -1.96 -6.13 -39.21
C ASP A 7 -0.69 -5.91 -38.35
N VAL A 8 -0.83 -5.17 -37.23
CA VAL A 8 0.27 -4.90 -36.29
C VAL A 8 0.44 -6.05 -35.27
N TYR A 9 -0.63 -6.79 -34.98
CA TYR A 9 -0.65 -7.81 -33.93
C TYR A 9 -1.03 -9.20 -34.47
N LYS A 10 -0.35 -9.65 -35.51
CA LYS A 10 -0.62 -10.95 -36.14
C LYS A 10 -0.51 -12.15 -35.19
N ARG A 11 0.09 -11.98 -34.03
CA ARG A 11 0.20 -13.01 -32.98
C ARG A 11 0.44 -12.36 -31.63
N GLN A 12 -0.47 -12.55 -30.72
CA GLN A 12 -0.31 -12.16 -29.30
C GLN A 12 -0.15 -13.42 -28.44
N ASP A 13 0.70 -13.33 -27.41
CA ASP A 13 0.78 -14.39 -26.44
C ASP A 13 -0.41 -14.31 -25.48
N ILE A 14 -0.71 -13.13 -24.97
CA ILE A 14 -1.79 -12.91 -23.99
C ILE A 14 -2.69 -11.76 -24.48
N HIS A 15 -3.99 -11.99 -24.53
CA HIS A 15 -5.01 -10.98 -24.80
C HIS A 15 -5.91 -10.82 -23.59
N CYS A 16 -6.00 -9.60 -23.06
CA CYS A 16 -6.69 -9.32 -21.80
C CYS A 16 -7.83 -8.32 -22.02
N GLY A 17 -8.83 -8.37 -21.14
CA GLY A 17 -9.89 -7.37 -21.06
C GLY A 17 -10.86 -7.64 -19.93
N GLY A 18 -11.85 -6.77 -19.75
CA GLY A 18 -12.96 -7.02 -18.84
C GLY A 18 -13.88 -8.11 -19.36
N LEU A 19 -14.65 -8.73 -18.48
CA LEU A 19 -15.64 -9.75 -18.82
C LEU A 19 -16.65 -9.27 -19.87
N ASP A 20 -16.94 -7.97 -19.93
CA ASP A 20 -17.84 -7.35 -20.90
C ASP A 20 -17.26 -7.31 -22.34
N LEU A 21 -15.95 -7.48 -22.49
CA LEU A 21 -15.30 -7.55 -23.80
C LEU A 21 -15.29 -8.98 -24.38
N GLN A 22 -15.53 -10.01 -23.56
CA GLN A 22 -15.51 -11.39 -24.01
C GLN A 22 -16.45 -11.59 -25.18
N PHE A 23 -17.69 -11.06 -25.08
CA PHE A 23 -18.68 -11.08 -26.14
C PHE A 23 -19.38 -9.72 -26.24
N PRO A 24 -19.56 -9.16 -27.47
CA PRO A 24 -19.14 -9.74 -28.76
C PRO A 24 -17.72 -9.32 -29.24
N HIS A 25 -16.98 -8.49 -28.48
CA HIS A 25 -15.78 -7.81 -28.97
C HIS A 25 -14.63 -8.81 -29.27
N HIS A 26 -14.16 -9.55 -28.29
CA HIS A 26 -13.04 -10.48 -28.44
C HIS A 26 -13.40 -11.67 -29.34
N GLU A 27 -14.66 -12.16 -29.32
CA GLU A 27 -15.14 -13.17 -30.23
C GLU A 27 -15.06 -12.69 -31.69
N ASN A 28 -15.44 -11.44 -31.96
CA ASN A 28 -15.33 -10.86 -33.28
C ASN A 28 -13.88 -10.65 -33.74
N GLU A 29 -12.98 -10.26 -32.83
CA GLU A 29 -11.55 -10.15 -33.12
C GLU A 29 -10.94 -11.50 -33.52
N ALA A 30 -11.23 -12.54 -32.74
CA ALA A 30 -10.80 -13.90 -33.03
C ALA A 30 -11.35 -14.41 -34.35
N ALA A 31 -12.65 -14.16 -34.64
CA ALA A 31 -13.29 -14.54 -35.89
C ALA A 31 -12.67 -13.83 -37.09
N GLN A 32 -12.37 -12.52 -36.97
CA GLN A 32 -11.72 -11.74 -38.04
C GLN A 32 -10.30 -12.25 -38.34
N ALA A 33 -9.50 -12.51 -37.31
CA ALA A 33 -8.15 -13.05 -37.47
C ALA A 33 -8.19 -14.44 -38.15
N THR A 34 -9.07 -15.30 -37.68
CA THR A 34 -9.26 -16.65 -38.28
C THR A 34 -9.70 -16.56 -39.75
N ALA A 35 -10.66 -15.69 -40.08
CA ALA A 35 -11.10 -15.48 -41.45
C ALA A 35 -10.01 -14.93 -42.37
N ALA A 36 -9.06 -14.13 -41.82
CA ALA A 36 -7.90 -13.64 -42.54
C ALA A 36 -6.79 -14.71 -42.71
N GLY A 37 -6.94 -15.88 -42.10
CA GLY A 37 -5.91 -16.92 -42.10
C GLY A 37 -4.78 -16.68 -41.11
N ASP A 38 -4.93 -15.72 -40.20
CA ASP A 38 -3.96 -15.36 -39.17
C ASP A 38 -4.26 -16.10 -37.85
N GLY A 39 -3.20 -16.36 -37.07
CA GLY A 39 -3.36 -16.72 -35.65
C GLY A 39 -3.66 -15.47 -34.81
N PHE A 40 -4.35 -15.67 -33.69
CA PHE A 40 -4.62 -14.57 -32.76
C PHE A 40 -3.97 -14.82 -31.38
N ALA A 41 -4.67 -14.59 -30.29
CA ALA A 41 -4.11 -14.75 -28.95
C ALA A 41 -3.96 -16.23 -28.57
N ARG A 42 -2.86 -16.55 -27.88
CA ARG A 42 -2.60 -17.88 -27.34
C ARG A 42 -3.33 -18.10 -26.01
N TYR A 43 -3.35 -17.07 -25.16
CA TYR A 43 -4.03 -17.08 -23.88
C TYR A 43 -4.98 -15.90 -23.77
N TRP A 44 -6.13 -16.12 -23.16
CA TRP A 44 -7.16 -15.11 -22.94
C TRP A 44 -7.35 -14.89 -21.44
N MET A 45 -7.34 -13.63 -21.01
CA MET A 45 -7.58 -13.27 -19.63
C MET A 45 -8.73 -12.27 -19.56
N HIS A 46 -9.82 -12.66 -18.90
CA HIS A 46 -10.96 -11.78 -18.65
C HIS A 46 -11.06 -11.47 -17.16
N ASN A 47 -10.87 -10.21 -16.80
CA ASN A 47 -10.94 -9.78 -15.41
C ASN A 47 -12.36 -9.36 -15.01
N GLY A 48 -12.69 -9.61 -13.74
CA GLY A 48 -13.87 -9.06 -13.08
C GLY A 48 -13.81 -7.54 -12.99
N TRP A 49 -14.90 -6.94 -12.56
CA TRP A 49 -15.01 -5.49 -12.42
C TRP A 49 -14.78 -5.05 -10.97
N VAL A 50 -14.44 -3.76 -10.82
CA VAL A 50 -14.60 -3.08 -9.54
C VAL A 50 -16.05 -2.61 -9.46
N THR A 51 -16.75 -3.02 -8.39
CA THR A 51 -18.15 -2.68 -8.13
C THR A 51 -18.25 -1.72 -6.95
N MET A 52 -19.32 -0.96 -6.86
CA MET A 52 -19.65 -0.12 -5.72
C MET A 52 -21.13 -0.33 -5.39
N SER A 53 -21.44 -0.77 -4.18
CA SER A 53 -22.78 -1.14 -3.75
C SER A 53 -23.43 -2.21 -4.63
N GLY A 54 -22.62 -3.18 -5.10
CA GLY A 54 -23.08 -4.26 -5.97
C GLY A 54 -23.25 -3.88 -7.44
N GLU A 55 -23.05 -2.61 -7.81
CA GLU A 55 -23.20 -2.13 -9.19
C GLU A 55 -21.84 -1.85 -9.85
N LYS A 56 -21.76 -2.12 -11.16
CA LYS A 56 -20.58 -1.75 -11.96
C LYS A 56 -20.38 -0.23 -11.92
N MET A 57 -19.18 0.24 -11.61
CA MET A 57 -18.85 1.65 -11.71
C MET A 57 -18.97 2.15 -13.17
N SER A 58 -19.74 3.21 -13.39
CA SER A 58 -19.86 3.83 -14.71
C SER A 58 -20.04 5.35 -14.61
N LYS A 59 -19.55 6.06 -15.63
CA LYS A 59 -19.71 7.52 -15.70
C LYS A 59 -21.17 7.96 -15.74
N SER A 60 -22.04 7.17 -16.35
CA SER A 60 -23.47 7.46 -16.45
C SER A 60 -24.21 7.38 -15.11
N LEU A 61 -23.72 6.57 -14.18
CA LEU A 61 -24.27 6.42 -12.84
C LEU A 61 -23.67 7.42 -11.84
N GLY A 62 -22.65 8.18 -12.24
CA GLY A 62 -21.98 9.15 -11.37
C GLY A 62 -21.18 8.53 -10.21
N ASN A 63 -21.06 7.20 -10.19
CA ASN A 63 -20.38 6.45 -9.14
C ASN A 63 -18.91 6.13 -9.46
N VAL A 64 -18.26 6.94 -10.31
CA VAL A 64 -16.86 6.74 -10.69
C VAL A 64 -15.93 7.25 -9.60
N LEU A 65 -15.19 6.34 -9.02
CA LEU A 65 -14.11 6.67 -8.10
C LEU A 65 -12.85 7.02 -8.90
N SER A 66 -12.41 8.27 -8.83
CA SER A 66 -11.17 8.67 -9.49
C SER A 66 -9.95 8.31 -8.63
N ILE A 67 -8.90 7.79 -9.25
CA ILE A 67 -7.63 7.48 -8.58
C ILE A 67 -7.13 8.65 -7.72
N PRO A 68 -7.11 9.93 -8.19
CA PRO A 68 -6.68 11.05 -7.36
C PRO A 68 -7.48 11.24 -6.07
N ASN A 69 -8.77 10.86 -6.05
CA ASN A 69 -9.57 10.95 -4.84
C ASN A 69 -9.24 9.80 -3.87
N VAL A 70 -9.04 8.59 -4.36
CA VAL A 70 -8.63 7.45 -3.53
C VAL A 70 -7.26 7.68 -2.90
N LEU A 71 -6.33 8.29 -3.63
CA LEU A 71 -4.99 8.60 -3.16
C LEU A 71 -4.94 9.70 -2.08
N LYS A 72 -6.06 10.34 -1.76
CA LYS A 72 -6.19 11.17 -0.55
C LYS A 72 -6.43 10.34 0.72
N LEU A 73 -6.89 9.09 0.57
CA LEU A 73 -7.24 8.18 1.67
C LEU A 73 -6.12 7.20 1.98
N VAL A 74 -5.39 6.76 0.96
CA VAL A 74 -4.34 5.73 1.07
C VAL A 74 -3.14 6.06 0.18
N ARG A 75 -1.99 5.46 0.49
CA ARG A 75 -0.79 5.57 -0.34
C ARG A 75 -0.95 4.79 -1.67
N PRO A 76 -0.24 5.18 -2.74
CA PRO A 76 -0.32 4.48 -4.04
C PRO A 76 -0.06 2.97 -3.94
N VAL A 77 0.91 2.54 -3.14
CA VAL A 77 1.21 1.12 -2.93
C VAL A 77 0.08 0.37 -2.22
N GLU A 78 -0.60 1.03 -1.28
CA GLU A 78 -1.75 0.44 -0.56
C GLU A 78 -2.95 0.27 -1.50
N LEU A 79 -3.18 1.23 -2.40
CA LEU A 79 -4.18 1.10 -3.45
C LEU A 79 -3.82 -0.04 -4.41
N ARG A 80 -2.54 -0.14 -4.83
CA ARG A 80 -2.09 -1.26 -5.67
C ARG A 80 -2.29 -2.60 -4.98
N TYR A 81 -1.94 -2.70 -3.70
CA TYR A 81 -2.16 -3.90 -2.90
C TYR A 81 -3.64 -4.27 -2.83
N TYR A 82 -4.52 -3.29 -2.58
CA TYR A 82 -5.97 -3.50 -2.56
C TYR A 82 -6.50 -4.03 -3.89
N LEU A 83 -6.17 -3.38 -5.02
CA LEU A 83 -6.64 -3.78 -6.34
C LEU A 83 -6.11 -5.16 -6.75
N GLY A 84 -4.90 -5.53 -6.32
CA GLY A 84 -4.29 -6.83 -6.57
C GLY A 84 -4.70 -7.91 -5.57
N SER A 85 -5.42 -7.60 -4.49
CA SER A 85 -5.75 -8.57 -3.45
C SER A 85 -6.88 -9.53 -3.82
N ALA A 86 -7.71 -9.18 -4.80
CA ALA A 86 -8.73 -10.06 -5.34
C ALA A 86 -8.17 -10.91 -6.49
N HIS A 87 -8.73 -12.11 -6.68
CA HIS A 87 -8.45 -12.87 -7.89
C HIS A 87 -8.98 -12.11 -9.11
N TYR A 88 -8.21 -12.07 -10.20
CA TYR A 88 -8.57 -11.25 -11.36
C TYR A 88 -9.95 -11.59 -11.97
N ARG A 89 -10.41 -12.85 -11.85
CA ARG A 89 -11.75 -13.27 -12.30
C ARG A 89 -12.88 -12.86 -11.37
N SER A 90 -12.58 -12.41 -10.15
CA SER A 90 -13.58 -12.04 -9.15
C SER A 90 -13.95 -10.57 -9.27
N MET A 91 -15.19 -10.24 -8.90
CA MET A 91 -15.59 -8.85 -8.71
C MET A 91 -14.91 -8.32 -7.45
N LEU A 92 -14.39 -7.09 -7.50
CA LEU A 92 -13.82 -6.39 -6.37
C LEU A 92 -14.80 -5.32 -5.90
N GLU A 93 -15.45 -5.55 -4.76
CA GLU A 93 -16.36 -4.57 -4.18
C GLU A 93 -15.56 -3.45 -3.49
N TYR A 94 -15.68 -2.23 -4.01
CA TYR A 94 -15.04 -1.07 -3.40
C TYR A 94 -15.84 -0.55 -2.22
N SER A 95 -15.16 -0.40 -1.10
CA SER A 95 -15.60 0.43 0.03
C SER A 95 -14.37 1.04 0.73
N GLU A 96 -14.54 2.17 1.39
CA GLU A 96 -13.46 2.78 2.18
C GLU A 96 -12.99 1.85 3.31
N ALA A 97 -13.90 1.07 3.89
CA ALA A 97 -13.57 0.08 4.90
C ALA A 97 -12.67 -1.02 4.34
N ALA A 98 -13.03 -1.63 3.19
CA ALA A 98 -12.22 -2.67 2.56
C ALA A 98 -10.85 -2.13 2.10
N LEU A 99 -10.81 -0.89 1.60
CA LEU A 99 -9.56 -0.21 1.27
C LEU A 99 -8.67 -0.01 2.51
N GLY A 100 -9.26 0.41 3.63
CA GLY A 100 -8.57 0.58 4.91
C GLY A 100 -8.03 -0.74 5.48
N GLU A 101 -8.80 -1.83 5.38
CA GLU A 101 -8.36 -3.18 5.79
C GLU A 101 -7.18 -3.67 4.94
N ALA A 102 -7.24 -3.50 3.63
CA ALA A 102 -6.15 -3.85 2.73
C ALA A 102 -4.89 -3.03 3.02
N ALA A 103 -5.03 -1.71 3.24
CA ALA A 103 -3.93 -0.85 3.65
C ALA A 103 -3.30 -1.31 4.97
N ALA A 104 -4.11 -1.69 5.97
CA ALA A 104 -3.62 -2.25 7.22
C ALA A 104 -2.90 -3.59 7.01
N GLY A 105 -3.39 -4.43 6.08
CA GLY A 105 -2.71 -5.67 5.66
C GLY A 105 -1.32 -5.38 5.10
N TYR A 106 -1.22 -4.44 4.16
CA TYR A 106 0.06 -4.02 3.58
C TYR A 106 1.04 -3.48 4.64
N ARG A 107 0.57 -2.61 5.53
CA ARG A 107 1.39 -2.02 6.61
C ARG A 107 1.96 -3.07 7.57
N ARG A 108 1.34 -4.24 7.72
CA ARG A 108 1.92 -5.35 8.51
C ARG A 108 3.17 -5.90 7.86
N ILE A 109 3.18 -6.03 6.52
CA ILE A 109 4.35 -6.46 5.75
C ILE A 109 5.47 -5.42 5.90
N GLU A 110 5.14 -4.15 5.67
CA GLU A 110 6.08 -3.03 5.81
C GLU A 110 6.70 -2.97 7.21
N LYS A 111 5.86 -3.02 8.24
CA LYS A 111 6.30 -2.99 9.64
C LYS A 111 7.22 -4.15 10.00
N PHE A 112 6.95 -5.35 9.47
CA PHE A 112 7.82 -6.50 9.67
C PHE A 112 9.21 -6.24 9.08
N LEU A 113 9.30 -5.74 7.83
CA LEU A 113 10.58 -5.49 7.18
C LEU A 113 11.39 -4.38 7.89
N VAL A 114 10.73 -3.32 8.35
CA VAL A 114 11.39 -2.26 9.15
C VAL A 114 11.96 -2.83 10.46
N ARG A 115 11.18 -3.61 11.20
CA ARG A 115 11.65 -4.28 12.42
C ARG A 115 12.79 -5.28 12.14
N ALA A 116 12.73 -5.97 11.01
CA ALA A 116 13.79 -6.90 10.60
C ALA A 116 15.11 -6.17 10.32
N ILE A 117 15.06 -4.99 9.67
CA ILE A 117 16.25 -4.15 9.49
C ILE A 117 16.85 -3.75 10.85
N GLU A 118 16.05 -3.20 11.75
CA GLU A 118 16.47 -2.80 13.09
C GLU A 118 17.08 -3.98 13.86
N TYR A 119 16.44 -5.16 13.81
CA TYR A 119 16.93 -6.37 14.47
C TYR A 119 18.30 -6.82 13.95
N VAL A 120 18.50 -6.73 12.64
CA VAL A 120 19.75 -7.17 11.98
C VAL A 120 20.87 -6.18 12.16
N THR A 121 20.59 -4.89 11.96
CA THR A 121 21.60 -3.81 11.95
C THR A 121 21.82 -3.18 13.32
N GLY A 122 20.82 -3.17 14.20
CA GLY A 122 20.78 -2.39 15.43
C GLY A 122 20.45 -0.91 15.19
N GLU A 123 20.12 -0.51 13.96
CA GLU A 123 19.83 0.87 13.57
C GLU A 123 18.37 1.01 13.14
N THR A 124 17.76 2.15 13.47
CA THR A 124 16.38 2.47 13.08
C THR A 124 16.28 3.02 11.65
N ALA A 125 17.40 3.34 11.02
CA ALA A 125 17.45 3.81 9.64
C ALA A 125 17.07 2.69 8.68
N VAL A 126 16.16 2.98 7.75
CA VAL A 126 15.72 1.99 6.74
C VAL A 126 16.77 1.87 5.65
N ASP A 127 17.57 0.80 5.73
CA ASP A 127 18.54 0.42 4.70
C ASP A 127 18.02 -0.84 3.96
N PRO A 128 17.58 -0.71 2.70
CA PRO A 128 17.13 -1.85 1.90
C PRO A 128 18.21 -2.90 1.63
N GLN A 129 19.48 -2.52 1.71
CA GLN A 129 20.62 -3.42 1.46
C GLN A 129 20.84 -4.36 2.63
N ALA A 130 20.38 -4.00 3.84
CA ALA A 130 20.46 -4.87 5.02
C ALA A 130 19.64 -6.16 4.85
N LEU A 131 18.58 -6.13 4.01
CA LEU A 131 17.69 -7.25 3.71
C LEU A 131 17.63 -7.46 2.18
N PRO A 132 18.57 -8.15 1.56
CA PRO A 132 18.53 -8.41 0.12
C PRO A 132 17.29 -9.22 -0.25
N VAL A 133 16.83 -9.06 -1.50
CA VAL A 133 15.74 -9.88 -2.04
C VAL A 133 16.19 -11.32 -2.12
N GLY A 134 15.42 -12.23 -1.54
CA GLY A 134 15.69 -13.67 -1.49
C GLY A 134 15.06 -14.42 -2.65
N GLU A 135 14.92 -15.74 -2.47
CA GLU A 135 14.21 -16.59 -3.40
C GLU A 135 12.71 -16.62 -3.11
N VAL A 136 11.92 -16.82 -4.16
CA VAL A 136 10.47 -17.00 -4.03
C VAL A 136 10.18 -18.39 -3.46
N PRO A 137 9.47 -18.53 -2.33
CA PRO A 137 9.11 -19.83 -1.78
C PRO A 137 8.24 -20.65 -2.74
N ALA A 138 8.46 -21.97 -2.78
CA ALA A 138 7.71 -22.88 -3.64
C ALA A 138 6.18 -22.78 -3.43
N GLN A 139 5.75 -22.66 -2.17
CA GLN A 139 4.33 -22.50 -1.85
C GLN A 139 3.70 -21.26 -2.50
N PHE A 140 4.44 -20.14 -2.59
CA PHE A 140 3.98 -18.95 -3.27
C PHE A 140 3.93 -19.17 -4.79
N ALA A 141 4.99 -19.75 -5.36
CA ALA A 141 5.06 -20.05 -6.78
C ALA A 141 3.90 -20.96 -7.22
N GLU A 142 3.62 -22.04 -6.48
CA GLU A 142 2.48 -22.94 -6.73
C GLU A 142 1.14 -22.19 -6.81
N LYS A 143 0.92 -21.19 -5.95
CA LYS A 143 -0.33 -20.39 -5.99
C LYS A 143 -0.36 -19.43 -7.17
N MET A 144 0.79 -18.84 -7.53
CA MET A 144 0.86 -17.96 -8.70
C MET A 144 0.76 -18.75 -10.01
N ASP A 145 1.27 -19.97 -10.06
CA ASP A 145 1.17 -20.85 -11.23
C ASP A 145 -0.26 -21.44 -11.40
N ASP A 146 -1.07 -21.44 -10.34
CA ASP A 146 -2.46 -21.86 -10.36
C ASP A 146 -3.38 -20.64 -10.67
N ASP A 147 -3.43 -20.26 -11.94
CA ASP A 147 -4.29 -19.20 -12.49
C ASP A 147 -4.13 -17.86 -11.74
N LEU A 148 -2.92 -17.50 -11.33
CA LEU A 148 -2.62 -16.26 -10.59
C LEU A 148 -3.48 -16.12 -9.32
N ALA A 149 -3.50 -17.14 -8.48
CA ALA A 149 -4.27 -17.16 -7.24
C ALA A 149 -3.71 -16.19 -6.19
N VAL A 150 -3.76 -14.87 -6.49
CA VAL A 150 -3.18 -13.80 -5.65
C VAL A 150 -3.71 -13.80 -4.22
N PRO A 151 -5.01 -14.02 -3.93
CA PRO A 151 -5.47 -14.07 -2.54
C PRO A 151 -4.74 -15.12 -1.71
N GLN A 152 -4.53 -16.31 -2.27
CA GLN A 152 -3.81 -17.41 -1.63
C GLN A 152 -2.30 -17.09 -1.51
N SER A 153 -1.74 -16.43 -2.51
CA SER A 153 -0.34 -15.98 -2.49
C SER A 153 -0.10 -14.92 -1.40
N LEU A 154 -1.04 -14.01 -1.19
CA LEU A 154 -0.99 -13.03 -0.09
C LEU A 154 -1.08 -13.71 1.28
N ALA A 155 -1.88 -14.79 1.40
CA ALA A 155 -1.92 -15.57 2.63
C ALA A 155 -0.54 -16.18 2.96
N VAL A 156 0.18 -16.71 1.95
CA VAL A 156 1.56 -17.21 2.13
C VAL A 156 2.48 -16.09 2.63
N ILE A 157 2.41 -14.88 2.05
CA ILE A 157 3.21 -13.73 2.52
C ILE A 157 2.94 -13.46 4.01
N HIS A 158 1.66 -13.40 4.40
CA HIS A 158 1.30 -13.11 5.79
C HIS A 158 1.69 -14.22 6.75
N ASP A 159 1.71 -15.48 6.31
CA ASP A 159 2.18 -16.61 7.12
C ASP A 159 3.69 -16.50 7.35
N VAL A 160 4.47 -16.22 6.32
CA VAL A 160 5.93 -16.01 6.42
C VAL A 160 6.24 -14.78 7.30
N VAL A 161 5.49 -13.69 7.17
CA VAL A 161 5.61 -12.51 8.06
C VAL A 161 5.32 -12.88 9.52
N ARG A 162 4.32 -13.74 9.77
CA ARG A 162 4.00 -14.20 11.13
C ARG A 162 5.12 -15.04 11.73
N GLU A 163 5.73 -15.92 10.94
CA GLU A 163 6.91 -16.70 11.34
C GLU A 163 8.11 -15.79 11.64
N GLY A 164 8.38 -14.84 10.75
CA GLY A 164 9.45 -13.87 10.95
C GLY A 164 9.27 -13.02 12.21
N ASN A 165 8.05 -12.58 12.51
CA ASN A 165 7.79 -11.82 13.74
C ASN A 165 8.09 -12.63 15.01
N LYS A 166 7.89 -13.95 15.01
CA LYS A 166 8.26 -14.79 16.17
C LYS A 166 9.79 -14.80 16.41
N LEU A 167 10.57 -14.76 15.34
CA LEU A 167 12.04 -14.68 15.46
C LEU A 167 12.50 -13.32 16.02
N LEU A 168 11.81 -12.23 15.68
CA LEU A 168 12.13 -10.89 16.17
C LEU A 168 11.89 -10.72 17.69
N ASP A 169 11.15 -11.60 18.32
CA ASP A 169 10.92 -11.57 19.76
C ASP A 169 12.08 -12.24 20.54
N ALA A 170 12.99 -12.93 19.86
CA ALA A 170 14.18 -13.55 20.44
C ALA A 170 15.36 -12.54 20.52
N LYS A 171 16.36 -12.86 21.37
CA LYS A 171 17.58 -12.06 21.40
C LYS A 171 18.35 -12.17 20.06
N PRO A 172 18.91 -11.07 19.53
CA PRO A 172 19.61 -11.07 18.26
C PRO A 172 20.99 -11.78 18.38
N THR A 173 21.02 -13.08 18.10
CA THR A 173 22.26 -13.83 17.85
C THR A 173 22.57 -13.79 16.35
N ASP A 174 23.81 -14.16 15.96
CA ASP A 174 24.20 -14.16 14.55
C ASP A 174 23.35 -15.15 13.74
N GLU A 175 23.00 -16.32 14.31
CA GLU A 175 22.12 -17.30 13.68
C GLU A 175 20.69 -16.73 13.52
N ALA A 176 20.15 -16.08 14.55
CA ALA A 176 18.82 -15.47 14.50
C ALA A 176 18.76 -14.34 13.48
N LYS A 177 19.80 -13.50 13.42
CA LYS A 177 19.91 -12.44 12.40
C LYS A 177 19.95 -13.01 10.98
N GLN A 178 20.66 -14.12 10.76
CA GLN A 178 20.70 -14.77 9.46
C GLN A 178 19.34 -15.35 9.08
N GLN A 179 18.64 -16.02 9.98
CA GLN A 179 17.27 -16.51 9.76
C GLN A 179 16.28 -15.37 9.45
N VAL A 180 16.37 -14.25 10.17
CA VAL A 180 15.55 -13.06 9.90
C VAL A 180 15.82 -12.51 8.51
N LYS A 181 17.11 -12.44 8.08
CA LYS A 181 17.46 -12.01 6.71
C LYS A 181 16.84 -12.91 5.64
N GLU A 182 16.90 -14.22 5.82
CA GLU A 182 16.34 -15.19 4.88
C GLU A 182 14.82 -15.03 4.76
N ILE A 183 14.10 -14.98 5.89
CA ILE A 183 12.64 -14.81 5.91
C ILE A 183 12.25 -13.45 5.32
N ALA A 184 12.93 -12.38 5.71
CA ALA A 184 12.67 -11.05 5.17
C ALA A 184 12.96 -10.98 3.65
N GLY A 185 14.02 -11.65 3.20
CA GLY A 185 14.34 -11.79 1.79
C GLY A 185 13.24 -12.50 1.00
N GLN A 186 12.66 -13.57 1.54
CA GLN A 186 11.52 -14.27 0.94
C GLN A 186 10.28 -13.38 0.87
N VAL A 187 9.97 -12.64 1.94
CA VAL A 187 8.84 -11.68 1.96
C VAL A 187 9.03 -10.62 0.87
N ARG A 188 10.25 -10.07 0.73
CA ARG A 188 10.57 -9.11 -0.32
C ARG A 188 10.41 -9.71 -1.72
N ALA A 189 10.90 -10.94 -1.94
CA ALA A 189 10.79 -11.62 -3.23
C ALA A 189 9.33 -11.82 -3.65
N MET A 190 8.49 -12.32 -2.75
CA MET A 190 7.05 -12.48 -2.99
C MET A 190 6.34 -11.14 -3.25
N ALA A 191 6.64 -10.13 -2.44
CA ALA A 191 6.08 -8.79 -2.60
C ALA A 191 6.53 -8.12 -3.92
N ALA A 192 7.77 -8.38 -4.36
CA ALA A 192 8.29 -7.88 -5.63
C ALA A 192 7.57 -8.48 -6.84
N VAL A 193 7.23 -9.78 -6.82
CA VAL A 193 6.40 -10.41 -7.87
C VAL A 193 5.08 -9.68 -8.04
N LEU A 194 4.45 -9.26 -6.94
CA LEU A 194 3.20 -8.49 -6.96
C LEU A 194 3.40 -6.98 -7.21
N GLY A 195 4.66 -6.52 -7.25
CA GLY A 195 5.01 -5.12 -7.43
C GLY A 195 4.69 -4.25 -6.23
N VAL A 196 4.74 -4.82 -5.01
CA VAL A 196 4.42 -4.15 -3.74
C VAL A 196 5.53 -4.31 -2.69
N ASP A 197 6.78 -4.59 -3.08
CA ASP A 197 7.90 -4.66 -2.13
C ASP A 197 8.13 -3.30 -1.47
N PRO A 198 7.91 -3.16 -0.14
CA PRO A 198 8.04 -1.89 0.56
C PRO A 198 9.44 -1.27 0.48
N LEU A 199 10.47 -2.11 0.28
CA LEU A 199 11.87 -1.69 0.21
C LEU A 199 12.36 -1.52 -1.24
N SER A 200 11.48 -1.59 -2.24
CA SER A 200 11.84 -1.23 -3.62
C SER A 200 12.07 0.27 -3.76
N GLU A 201 12.95 0.67 -4.67
CA GLU A 201 13.28 2.08 -4.92
C GLU A 201 12.01 2.93 -5.17
N THR A 202 11.12 2.43 -6.02
CA THR A 202 9.86 3.10 -6.38
C THR A 202 9.02 3.47 -5.15
N TRP A 203 8.86 2.54 -4.21
CA TRP A 203 7.99 2.77 -3.05
C TRP A 203 8.70 3.52 -1.93
N LEU A 204 10.02 3.37 -1.78
CA LEU A 204 10.82 4.18 -0.86
C LEU A 204 10.83 5.66 -1.25
N GLU A 205 10.99 5.96 -2.54
CA GLU A 205 10.91 7.35 -3.03
C GLU A 205 9.52 7.95 -2.82
N SER A 206 8.47 7.17 -3.11
CA SER A 206 7.08 7.59 -2.87
C SER A 206 6.80 7.85 -1.39
N THR A 207 7.34 7.02 -0.50
CA THR A 207 7.19 7.18 0.95
C THR A 207 7.97 8.39 1.45
N LYS A 208 9.20 8.61 0.96
CA LYS A 208 10.01 9.79 1.29
C LYS A 208 9.34 11.08 0.80
N ALA A 209 8.78 11.08 -0.40
CA ALA A 209 8.07 12.23 -0.94
C ALA A 209 6.82 12.57 -0.10
N ALA A 210 6.08 11.55 0.34
CA ALA A 210 4.94 11.73 1.23
C ALA A 210 5.36 12.19 2.64
N ALA A 211 6.44 11.63 3.19
CA ALA A 211 7.00 12.02 4.48
C ALA A 211 7.60 13.43 4.44
N GLY A 212 8.32 13.80 3.38
CA GLY A 212 8.88 15.14 3.21
C GLY A 212 7.82 16.24 3.25
N GLY A 213 6.64 15.99 2.66
CA GLY A 213 5.47 16.88 2.80
C GLY A 213 4.92 16.90 4.22
N SER A 214 4.90 15.75 4.90
CA SER A 214 4.47 15.62 6.29
C SER A 214 5.47 16.27 7.25
N ASP A 215 6.77 16.10 7.05
CA ASP A 215 7.82 16.66 7.91
C ASP A 215 7.85 18.19 7.83
N VAL A 216 7.66 18.77 6.63
CA VAL A 216 7.54 20.22 6.46
C VAL A 216 6.28 20.73 7.15
N ALA A 217 5.14 20.05 7.00
CA ALA A 217 3.90 20.41 7.65
C ALA A 217 4.00 20.25 9.19
N MET A 218 4.60 19.16 9.68
CA MET A 218 4.83 18.95 11.10
C MET A 218 5.83 19.96 11.68
N GLY A 219 6.88 20.33 10.94
CA GLY A 219 7.80 21.38 11.34
C GLY A 219 7.13 22.74 11.43
N ALA A 220 6.29 23.10 10.46
CA ALA A 220 5.49 24.31 10.50
C ALA A 220 4.48 24.30 11.66
N LEU A 221 3.81 23.16 11.90
CA LEU A 221 2.89 22.96 13.01
C LEU A 221 3.64 23.10 14.36
N ASP A 222 4.82 22.50 14.50
CA ASP A 222 5.63 22.60 15.73
C ASP A 222 5.98 24.06 16.07
N VAL A 223 6.35 24.86 15.08
CA VAL A 223 6.62 26.29 15.25
C VAL A 223 5.37 27.04 15.73
N LEU A 224 4.21 26.77 15.11
CA LEU A 224 2.96 27.41 15.49
C LEU A 224 2.49 27.00 16.88
N VAL A 225 2.58 25.71 17.20
CA VAL A 225 2.16 25.19 18.52
C VAL A 225 3.09 25.73 19.63
N LYS A 226 4.40 25.78 19.38
CA LYS A 226 5.35 26.38 20.35
C LYS A 226 5.05 27.84 20.64
N ALA A 227 4.71 28.64 19.62
CA ALA A 227 4.31 30.02 19.82
C ALA A 227 3.03 30.16 20.70
N GLU A 228 2.04 29.29 20.49
CA GLU A 228 0.84 29.25 21.33
C GLU A 228 1.13 28.76 22.75
N LEU A 229 2.05 27.82 22.94
CA LEU A 229 2.48 27.38 24.27
C LEU A 229 3.26 28.45 25.02
N GLU A 230 4.08 29.23 24.34
CA GLU A 230 4.75 30.42 24.91
C GLU A 230 3.72 31.46 25.35
N ARG A 231 2.75 31.80 24.50
CA ARG A 231 1.65 32.70 24.86
C ARG A 231 0.85 32.21 26.07
N ARG A 232 0.58 30.91 26.16
CA ARG A 232 -0.07 30.31 27.33
C ARG A 232 0.81 30.44 28.59
N ALA A 233 2.12 30.24 28.48
CA ALA A 233 3.06 30.38 29.60
C ALA A 233 3.13 31.83 30.11
N GLU A 234 3.18 32.79 29.20
CA GLU A 234 3.13 34.23 29.53
C GLU A 234 1.85 34.62 30.25
N ALA A 235 0.68 34.17 29.73
CA ALA A 235 -0.63 34.40 30.35
C ALA A 235 -0.67 33.82 31.78
N ARG A 236 -0.16 32.60 31.99
CA ARG A 236 -0.07 31.99 33.33
C ARG A 236 0.84 32.77 34.27
N ALA A 237 1.97 33.26 33.76
CA ALA A 237 2.89 34.10 34.56
C ALA A 237 2.25 35.43 34.96
N ALA A 238 1.42 36.03 34.08
CA ALA A 238 0.63 37.21 34.34
C ALA A 238 -0.63 36.97 35.17
N LYS A 239 -0.93 35.69 35.52
CA LYS A 239 -2.17 35.26 36.19
C LYS A 239 -3.46 35.53 35.39
N ASP A 240 -3.30 35.64 34.05
CA ASP A 240 -4.43 35.72 33.11
C ASP A 240 -4.92 34.31 32.74
N TRP A 241 -5.72 33.73 33.61
CA TRP A 241 -6.24 32.39 33.45
C TRP A 241 -7.19 32.23 32.28
N ALA A 242 -7.91 33.31 31.92
CA ALA A 242 -8.84 33.29 30.80
C ALA A 242 -8.12 33.06 29.47
N THR A 243 -7.06 33.80 29.19
CA THR A 243 -6.22 33.63 28.00
C THR A 243 -5.50 32.29 28.01
N ALA A 244 -5.02 31.80 29.16
CA ALA A 244 -4.37 30.52 29.26
C ALA A 244 -5.30 29.34 28.93
N ASP A 245 -6.56 29.40 29.38
CA ASP A 245 -7.59 28.38 29.09
C ASP A 245 -8.04 28.45 27.61
N GLU A 246 -8.24 29.69 27.06
CA GLU A 246 -8.54 29.84 25.63
C GLU A 246 -7.52 29.19 24.71
N VAL A 247 -6.23 29.38 24.98
CA VAL A 247 -5.15 28.75 24.20
C VAL A 247 -5.22 27.22 24.29
N ARG A 248 -5.43 26.68 25.50
CA ARG A 248 -5.55 25.23 25.71
C ARG A 248 -6.71 24.65 24.93
N ASP A 249 -7.87 25.30 24.99
CA ASP A 249 -9.09 24.81 24.37
C ASP A 249 -8.98 24.85 22.83
N ARG A 250 -8.39 25.90 22.25
CA ARG A 250 -8.08 25.98 20.82
C ARG A 250 -7.13 24.87 20.35
N LEU A 251 -6.07 24.56 21.12
CA LEU A 251 -5.16 23.48 20.80
C LEU A 251 -5.90 22.11 20.86
N ALA A 252 -6.76 21.93 21.86
CA ALA A 252 -7.58 20.72 22.00
C ALA A 252 -8.59 20.54 20.84
N GLU A 253 -9.24 21.63 20.38
CA GLU A 253 -10.10 21.64 19.20
C GLU A 253 -9.34 21.29 17.90
N ALA A 254 -8.07 21.71 17.81
CA ALA A 254 -7.18 21.36 16.70
C ALA A 254 -6.65 19.92 16.79
N GLY A 255 -7.07 19.11 17.78
CA GLY A 255 -6.59 17.75 17.98
C GLY A 255 -5.17 17.65 18.58
N ILE A 256 -4.74 18.70 19.28
CA ILE A 256 -3.41 18.76 19.92
C ILE A 256 -3.57 18.59 21.43
N GLU A 257 -2.93 17.56 21.98
CA GLU A 257 -2.88 17.34 23.42
C GLU A 257 -1.61 18.00 23.99
N VAL A 258 -1.78 18.75 25.08
CA VAL A 258 -0.70 19.46 25.79
C VAL A 258 -0.48 18.82 27.15
N THR A 259 0.73 18.42 27.45
CA THR A 259 1.15 17.88 28.73
C THR A 259 2.17 18.81 29.38
N ASP A 260 1.85 19.33 30.56
CA ASP A 260 2.79 20.14 31.35
C ASP A 260 3.82 19.21 32.02
N THR A 261 5.11 19.44 31.78
CA THR A 261 6.23 18.70 32.38
C THR A 261 7.14 19.66 33.18
N ALA A 262 8.02 19.11 34.01
CA ALA A 262 8.98 19.92 34.78
C ALA A 262 9.89 20.78 33.88
N ASP A 263 10.16 20.34 32.65
CA ASP A 263 11.01 21.01 31.66
C ASP A 263 10.20 21.89 30.68
N GLY A 264 8.90 22.08 30.92
CA GLY A 264 8.02 22.87 30.05
C GLY A 264 6.82 22.09 29.50
N ALA A 265 5.96 22.74 28.72
CA ALA A 265 4.82 22.10 28.08
C ALA A 265 5.29 21.29 26.84
N LYS A 266 4.86 20.02 26.75
CA LYS A 266 5.04 19.16 25.58
C LYS A 266 3.70 18.95 24.91
N TRP A 267 3.73 18.73 23.60
CA TRP A 267 2.51 18.52 22.80
C TRP A 267 2.59 17.23 21.96
N SER A 268 1.45 16.67 21.66
CA SER A 268 1.28 15.54 20.73
C SER A 268 -0.05 15.66 19.98
N LEU A 269 -0.13 15.03 18.81
CA LEU A 269 -1.41 14.91 18.12
C LEU A 269 -2.26 13.82 18.80
N LYS A 270 -3.56 14.10 18.93
CA LYS A 270 -4.53 13.13 19.41
C LYS A 270 -4.68 12.02 18.39
N GLY A 271 -4.32 10.79 18.78
CA GLY A 271 -4.37 9.59 17.93
C GLY A 271 -5.80 9.08 17.68
#